data_b606f7eb472f181427f1d7209bfd25e8
#
_entry.id   b606f7eb472f181427f1d7209bfd25e8
#
_cell.length_a   1.000
_cell.length_b   1.000
_cell.length_c   1.000
_cell.angle_alpha   90.00
_cell.angle_beta   90.00
_cell.angle_gamma   90.00
#
_symmetry.space_group_name_H-M   'P 1'
#
loop_
_entity.id
_entity.type
_entity.pdbx_description
1 polymer ?
#
loop_
_entity_poly.entity_id
_entity_poly.type
_entity_poly.pdbx_seq_one_letter_code
_entity_poly.pdbx_strand_id
1 'polypeptide(L)'
;MVCATPPSRDAAIRTEGRVLPESRGKPDSATSESTRTVTSGTTAPRSTTPRSTTPRTTGSGGGSGFVTEVDSGGRTVTASAPSCDGRGILILESVVEEPGVDTADAIAAALERYPGSAFTTPGHCPSLRASLDGADVYPVYVDHGGDTSALCADKAARGGNARVLSDRNEYVDPC
;
A
#
# COMPACT_ATOMS: atom_id res chain seq x y z
N MET A 1 -12.20 -49.83 -30.96
CA MET A 1 -12.24 -48.52 -30.31
C MET A 1 -10.93 -47.85 -30.71
N VAL A 2 -10.97 -46.83 -31.56
CA VAL A 2 -9.82 -46.20 -32.19
C VAL A 2 -9.61 -44.85 -31.49
N CYS A 3 -8.46 -44.67 -30.83
CA CYS A 3 -8.05 -43.38 -30.24
C CYS A 3 -7.61 -42.44 -31.33
N ALA A 4 -8.25 -41.30 -31.45
CA ALA A 4 -7.86 -40.22 -32.34
C ALA A 4 -7.01 -39.20 -31.56
N THR A 5 -5.80 -38.97 -32.07
CA THR A 5 -4.82 -37.97 -31.61
C THR A 5 -5.13 -36.63 -32.30
N PRO A 6 -5.16 -35.48 -31.64
CA PRO A 6 -5.28 -34.19 -32.29
C PRO A 6 -3.93 -33.66 -32.77
N PRO A 7 -3.91 -32.84 -33.84
CA PRO A 7 -2.67 -32.36 -34.47
C PRO A 7 -2.07 -31.15 -33.72
N SER A 8 -0.75 -31.19 -33.62
CA SER A 8 0.10 -30.06 -33.24
C SER A 8 0.00 -28.92 -34.26
N ARG A 9 -0.22 -27.70 -33.79
CA ARG A 9 -0.05 -26.49 -34.58
C ARG A 9 1.21 -25.76 -34.12
N ASP A 10 2.29 -25.98 -34.83
CA ASP A 10 3.44 -25.07 -34.89
C ASP A 10 2.99 -23.77 -35.57
N ALA A 11 3.09 -22.67 -34.83
CA ALA A 11 3.00 -21.33 -35.38
C ALA A 11 4.28 -20.59 -35.03
N ALA A 12 5.25 -20.66 -35.94
CA ALA A 12 6.41 -19.78 -35.94
C ALA A 12 5.97 -18.35 -36.24
N ILE A 13 6.19 -17.43 -35.31
CA ILE A 13 6.08 -16.00 -35.54
C ILE A 13 7.46 -15.39 -35.57
N ARG A 14 7.78 -14.86 -36.76
CA ARG A 14 8.98 -14.13 -37.13
C ARG A 14 9.18 -12.88 -36.26
N THR A 15 10.39 -12.77 -35.80
CA THR A 15 11.01 -11.57 -35.26
C THR A 15 11.26 -10.56 -36.36
N GLU A 16 10.64 -9.42 -36.35
CA GLU A 16 11.10 -8.24 -37.09
C GLU A 16 11.56 -7.19 -36.08
N GLY A 17 12.86 -6.92 -36.20
CA GLY A 17 13.56 -5.94 -35.43
C GLY A 17 13.10 -4.50 -35.78
N ARG A 18 12.86 -3.69 -34.79
CA ARG A 18 12.71 -2.24 -34.94
C ARG A 18 13.80 -1.54 -34.16
N VAL A 19 14.70 -0.94 -34.92
CA VAL A 19 15.80 -0.08 -34.48
C VAL A 19 15.27 1.16 -33.77
N LEU A 20 15.84 1.47 -32.62
CA LEU A 20 15.63 2.69 -31.86
C LEU A 20 16.47 3.84 -32.42
N PRO A 21 15.98 5.08 -32.45
CA PRO A 21 16.85 6.23 -32.57
C PRO A 21 17.32 6.72 -31.19
N GLU A 22 18.62 6.84 -31.10
CA GLU A 22 19.41 7.46 -30.05
C GLU A 22 19.11 8.97 -30.01
N SER A 23 18.63 9.47 -28.88
CA SER A 23 18.59 10.93 -28.63
C SER A 23 19.56 11.27 -27.52
N ARG A 24 20.72 11.78 -27.96
CA ARG A 24 21.69 12.49 -27.10
C ARG A 24 21.11 13.85 -26.75
N GLY A 25 20.91 14.12 -25.48
CA GLY A 25 20.71 15.45 -24.91
C GLY A 25 21.73 15.70 -23.81
N LYS A 26 22.67 16.61 -24.08
CA LYS A 26 23.76 17.01 -23.23
C LYS A 26 23.31 18.10 -22.21
N PRO A 27 23.97 18.23 -21.06
CA PRO A 27 23.52 19.03 -19.93
C PRO A 27 23.98 20.49 -20.04
N ASP A 28 23.17 21.40 -19.51
CA ASP A 28 23.63 22.76 -19.20
C ASP A 28 23.58 22.97 -17.69
N SER A 29 24.77 23.29 -17.19
CA SER A 29 25.03 23.76 -15.86
C SER A 29 24.43 25.17 -15.66
N ALA A 30 23.75 25.36 -14.55
CA ALA A 30 23.54 26.69 -14.01
C ALA A 30 23.74 26.67 -12.49
N THR A 31 24.93 27.11 -12.11
CA THR A 31 25.35 27.60 -10.79
C THR A 31 24.53 28.82 -10.42
N SER A 32 23.88 28.80 -9.26
CA SER A 32 23.43 30.00 -8.58
C SER A 32 23.70 29.87 -7.09
N GLU A 33 24.83 30.43 -6.73
CA GLU A 33 25.19 30.85 -5.37
C GLU A 33 24.24 31.97 -4.94
N SER A 34 23.56 31.80 -3.83
CA SER A 34 22.93 32.91 -3.12
C SER A 34 23.17 32.78 -1.62
N THR A 35 24.23 33.39 -1.22
CA THR A 35 24.60 33.72 0.17
C THR A 35 23.54 34.68 0.73
N ARG A 36 22.83 34.28 1.77
CA ARG A 36 22.17 35.23 2.69
C ARG A 36 22.36 34.81 4.12
N THR A 37 23.28 35.55 4.73
CA THR A 37 23.44 35.73 6.18
C THR A 37 22.20 36.43 6.74
N VAL A 38 21.53 35.86 7.73
CA VAL A 38 20.65 36.62 8.65
C VAL A 38 20.64 35.96 10.02
N THR A 39 21.30 36.61 10.96
CA THR A 39 20.87 37.06 12.27
C THR A 39 20.13 36.09 13.20
N SER A 40 20.84 35.83 14.30
CA SER A 40 20.37 35.20 15.54
C SER A 40 19.09 35.83 16.11
N GLY A 41 18.06 35.01 16.32
CA GLY A 41 16.90 35.31 17.14
C GLY A 41 16.74 34.20 18.13
N THR A 42 17.23 34.42 19.37
CA THR A 42 16.98 33.57 20.54
C THR A 42 15.53 33.71 20.95
N THR A 43 14.73 32.65 20.79
CA THR A 43 13.43 32.54 21.44
C THR A 43 13.33 31.16 22.07
N ALA A 44 13.11 31.14 23.38
CA ALA A 44 13.03 29.96 24.23
C ALA A 44 11.99 28.95 23.76
N PRO A 45 12.22 27.64 23.90
CA PRO A 45 11.25 26.63 23.55
C PRO A 45 10.16 26.56 24.63
N ARG A 46 8.93 26.86 24.21
CA ARG A 46 7.73 26.57 24.98
C ARG A 46 7.50 25.06 24.94
N SER A 47 7.67 24.39 26.08
CA SER A 47 7.31 23.00 26.28
C SER A 47 5.81 22.82 26.00
N THR A 48 5.48 22.23 24.86
CA THR A 48 4.16 21.66 24.62
C THR A 48 4.27 20.17 24.92
N THR A 49 3.68 19.77 26.05
CA THR A 49 3.47 18.38 26.43
C THR A 49 2.76 17.64 25.29
N PRO A 50 3.27 16.50 24.81
CA PRO A 50 2.55 15.70 23.82
C PRO A 50 1.29 15.15 24.48
N ARG A 51 0.14 15.54 23.96
CA ARG A 51 -1.16 14.98 24.34
C ARG A 51 -1.18 13.55 23.84
N SER A 52 -1.05 12.56 24.72
CA SER A 52 -1.32 11.16 24.46
C SER A 52 -2.73 11.02 23.90
N THR A 53 -2.85 10.77 22.61
CA THR A 53 -4.09 10.32 22.01
C THR A 53 -4.16 8.80 22.20
N THR A 54 -4.85 8.39 23.25
CA THR A 54 -5.28 7.00 23.46
C THR A 54 -6.15 6.58 22.26
N PRO A 55 -5.90 5.46 21.58
CA PRO A 55 -6.81 4.98 20.56
C PRO A 55 -8.14 4.62 21.22
N ARG A 56 -9.20 5.26 20.74
CA ARG A 56 -10.55 5.01 21.23
C ARG A 56 -11.09 3.79 20.48
N THR A 57 -11.13 2.65 21.15
CA THR A 57 -11.88 1.48 20.75
C THR A 57 -13.36 1.83 20.79
N THR A 58 -14.06 1.82 19.68
CA THR A 58 -15.53 1.88 19.67
C THR A 58 -16.07 0.86 18.69
N GLY A 59 -16.78 -0.10 19.26
CA GLY A 59 -17.64 -1.03 18.52
C GLY A 59 -18.80 -0.30 17.83
N SER A 60 -19.29 -0.93 16.81
CA SER A 60 -20.48 -0.68 16.00
C SER A 60 -21.44 0.37 16.52
N GLY A 61 -21.49 1.54 15.87
CA GLY A 61 -22.47 2.58 16.12
C GLY A 61 -21.94 3.93 15.70
N GLY A 62 -22.43 4.49 14.60
CA GLY A 62 -22.29 5.84 14.04
C GLY A 62 -21.51 6.89 14.84
N GLY A 63 -20.20 6.76 14.89
CA GLY A 63 -19.31 7.72 15.52
C GLY A 63 -17.95 7.65 14.83
N SER A 64 -17.34 8.81 14.61
CA SER A 64 -16.07 9.03 13.91
C SER A 64 -14.90 8.22 14.52
N GLY A 65 -14.78 6.96 14.13
CA GLY A 65 -13.70 6.06 14.49
C GLY A 65 -13.48 5.08 13.35
N PHE A 66 -12.23 4.59 13.19
CA PHE A 66 -11.90 3.62 12.16
C PHE A 66 -12.70 2.32 12.29
N VAL A 67 -12.98 1.68 11.17
CA VAL A 67 -13.50 0.31 11.13
C VAL A 67 -12.41 -0.63 11.64
N THR A 68 -12.70 -1.35 12.72
CA THR A 68 -11.75 -2.28 13.36
C THR A 68 -12.21 -3.73 13.30
N GLU A 69 -13.47 -3.97 12.95
CA GLU A 69 -14.05 -5.31 12.81
C GLU A 69 -15.02 -5.33 11.63
N VAL A 70 -15.02 -6.42 10.87
CA VAL A 70 -15.94 -6.66 9.76
C VAL A 70 -16.40 -8.11 9.78
N ASP A 71 -17.61 -8.38 9.26
CA ASP A 71 -18.11 -9.73 9.07
C ASP A 71 -17.84 -10.17 7.62
N SER A 72 -16.96 -11.13 7.42
CA SER A 72 -16.59 -11.67 6.11
C SER A 72 -16.72 -13.19 6.09
N GLY A 73 -17.50 -13.73 5.15
CA GLY A 73 -17.72 -15.16 5.00
C GLY A 73 -18.31 -15.83 6.27
N GLY A 74 -19.15 -15.12 7.01
CA GLY A 74 -19.76 -15.59 8.26
C GLY A 74 -18.83 -15.65 9.46
N ARG A 75 -17.71 -14.92 9.42
CA ARG A 75 -16.75 -14.78 10.53
C ARG A 75 -16.43 -13.32 10.74
N THR A 76 -16.31 -12.93 12.01
CA THR A 76 -15.78 -11.61 12.35
C THR A 76 -14.27 -11.59 12.13
N VAL A 77 -13.81 -10.64 11.34
CA VAL A 77 -12.39 -10.38 11.07
C VAL A 77 -12.02 -9.05 11.72
N THR A 78 -11.06 -9.09 12.63
CA THR A 78 -10.53 -7.89 13.31
C THR A 78 -9.39 -7.30 12.50
N ALA A 79 -9.30 -5.96 12.47
CA ALA A 79 -8.18 -5.26 11.87
C ALA A 79 -6.87 -5.71 12.51
N SER A 80 -5.92 -6.09 11.67
CA SER A 80 -4.59 -6.51 12.10
C SER A 80 -3.73 -5.29 12.46
N ALA A 81 -2.73 -5.52 13.31
CA ALA A 81 -1.76 -4.50 13.71
C ALA A 81 -0.33 -5.00 13.43
N PRO A 82 0.09 -5.03 12.15
CA PRO A 82 1.42 -5.50 11.77
C PRO A 82 2.49 -4.55 12.30
N SER A 83 3.65 -5.10 12.70
CA SER A 83 4.77 -4.27 13.15
C SER A 83 5.34 -3.42 12.02
N CYS A 84 5.71 -2.16 12.31
CA CYS A 84 6.35 -1.24 11.36
C CYS A 84 7.88 -1.43 11.39
N ASP A 85 8.35 -2.67 11.21
CA ASP A 85 9.71 -3.15 11.48
C ASP A 85 10.54 -3.43 10.21
N GLY A 86 10.05 -3.00 9.06
CA GLY A 86 10.70 -3.26 7.77
C GLY A 86 10.13 -4.47 7.03
N ARG A 87 9.08 -5.11 7.55
CA ARG A 87 8.41 -6.23 6.86
C ARG A 87 7.76 -5.79 5.56
N GLY A 88 7.71 -6.73 4.61
CA GLY A 88 7.06 -6.54 3.33
C GLY A 88 5.61 -7.00 3.35
N ILE A 89 4.72 -6.19 2.79
CA ILE A 89 3.33 -6.55 2.56
C ILE A 89 2.95 -6.34 1.09
N LEU A 90 2.03 -7.16 0.60
CA LEU A 90 1.40 -6.95 -0.71
C LEU A 90 -0.01 -6.42 -0.50
N ILE A 91 -0.22 -5.15 -0.80
CA ILE A 91 -1.56 -4.53 -0.79
C ILE A 91 -2.27 -4.96 -2.07
N LEU A 92 -3.34 -5.73 -1.90
CA LEU A 92 -4.16 -6.25 -2.99
C LEU A 92 -5.28 -5.29 -3.36
N GLU A 93 -5.81 -4.59 -2.35
CA GLU A 93 -6.84 -3.57 -2.50
C GLU A 93 -6.68 -2.47 -1.46
N SER A 94 -7.02 -1.24 -1.83
CA SER A 94 -7.12 -0.11 -0.91
C SER A 94 -8.59 0.33 -0.89
N VAL A 95 -9.30 0.01 0.17
CA VAL A 95 -10.69 0.44 0.35
C VAL A 95 -10.66 1.87 0.85
N VAL A 96 -11.22 2.77 0.05
CA VAL A 96 -11.36 4.20 0.39
C VAL A 96 -12.76 4.42 0.96
N GLU A 97 -12.87 5.12 2.06
CA GLU A 97 -14.17 5.50 2.61
C GLU A 97 -14.90 6.44 1.66
N GLU A 98 -16.07 6.02 1.20
CA GLU A 98 -16.89 6.80 0.27
C GLU A 98 -18.23 7.17 0.89
N PRO A 99 -18.73 8.41 0.68
CA PRO A 99 -20.03 8.82 1.17
C PRO A 99 -21.15 7.90 0.64
N GLY A 100 -21.94 7.33 1.55
CA GLY A 100 -23.07 6.46 1.20
C GLY A 100 -22.71 5.00 0.92
N VAL A 101 -21.43 4.62 1.02
CA VAL A 101 -20.97 3.24 0.98
C VAL A 101 -20.63 2.79 2.40
N ASP A 102 -21.07 1.58 2.80
CA ASP A 102 -20.64 0.99 4.07
C ASP A 102 -19.20 0.49 3.91
N THR A 103 -18.28 1.15 4.60
CA THR A 103 -16.85 0.82 4.54
C THR A 103 -16.56 -0.57 5.09
N ALA A 104 -17.30 -1.03 6.11
CA ALA A 104 -17.13 -2.37 6.67
C ALA A 104 -17.54 -3.44 5.64
N ASP A 105 -18.65 -3.23 4.94
CA ASP A 105 -19.09 -4.12 3.87
C ASP A 105 -18.09 -4.15 2.70
N ALA A 106 -17.52 -3.00 2.34
CA ALA A 106 -16.51 -2.91 1.28
C ALA A 106 -15.22 -3.66 1.66
N ILE A 107 -14.75 -3.53 2.91
CA ILE A 107 -13.60 -4.30 3.43
C ILE A 107 -13.93 -5.80 3.44
N ALA A 108 -15.11 -6.20 3.90
CA ALA A 108 -15.55 -7.60 3.93
C ALA A 108 -15.54 -8.21 2.53
N ALA A 109 -16.08 -7.50 1.53
CA ALA A 109 -16.09 -7.94 0.14
C ALA A 109 -14.65 -8.07 -0.43
N ALA A 110 -13.73 -7.19 -0.06
CA ALA A 110 -12.33 -7.29 -0.45
C ALA A 110 -11.64 -8.53 0.17
N LEU A 111 -11.90 -8.80 1.46
CA LEU A 111 -11.37 -10.00 2.14
C LEU A 111 -11.89 -11.30 1.52
N GLU A 112 -13.16 -11.33 1.08
CA GLU A 112 -13.74 -12.48 0.38
C GLU A 112 -13.12 -12.68 -1.02
N ARG A 113 -12.81 -11.58 -1.72
CA ARG A 113 -12.14 -11.59 -3.03
C ARG A 113 -10.71 -12.10 -2.94
N TYR A 114 -10.03 -11.83 -1.82
CA TYR A 114 -8.64 -12.19 -1.59
C TYR A 114 -8.49 -13.10 -0.36
N PRO A 115 -8.83 -14.39 -0.46
CA PRO A 115 -8.72 -15.32 0.66
C PRO A 115 -7.29 -15.35 1.24
N GLY A 116 -7.20 -15.32 2.58
CA GLY A 116 -5.92 -15.30 3.29
C GLY A 116 -5.31 -13.91 3.45
N SER A 117 -5.96 -12.85 2.96
CA SER A 117 -5.58 -11.48 3.27
C SER A 117 -6.09 -11.04 4.65
N ALA A 118 -5.49 -9.97 5.14
CA ALA A 118 -5.90 -9.23 6.33
C ALA A 118 -6.16 -7.76 5.94
N PHE A 119 -6.76 -7.00 6.84
CA PHE A 119 -6.83 -5.55 6.69
C PHE A 119 -6.27 -4.86 7.93
N THR A 120 -5.91 -3.59 7.81
CA THR A 120 -5.50 -2.75 8.94
C THR A 120 -6.13 -1.37 8.86
N THR A 121 -6.06 -0.63 9.97
CA THR A 121 -6.62 0.73 10.04
C THR A 121 -5.81 1.73 9.23
N PRO A 122 -6.43 2.84 8.79
CA PRO A 122 -5.75 3.91 8.07
C PRO A 122 -4.49 4.42 8.79
N GLY A 123 -3.37 4.50 8.08
CA GLY A 123 -2.13 5.05 8.63
C GLY A 123 -1.56 4.26 9.82
N HIS A 124 -1.87 2.97 9.96
CA HIS A 124 -1.35 2.13 11.03
C HIS A 124 0.19 2.22 11.13
N CYS A 125 0.88 2.15 9.99
CA CYS A 125 2.29 2.54 9.88
C CYS A 125 2.41 3.84 9.09
N PRO A 126 3.35 4.74 9.43
CA PRO A 126 3.59 5.96 8.66
C PRO A 126 3.89 5.74 7.17
N SER A 127 4.43 4.56 6.81
CA SER A 127 4.67 4.13 5.42
C SER A 127 3.39 3.71 4.68
N LEU A 128 2.24 3.66 5.33
CA LEU A 128 0.95 3.41 4.70
C LEU A 128 0.18 4.71 4.50
N ARG A 129 -0.52 4.79 3.38
CA ARG A 129 -1.39 5.93 3.11
C ARG A 129 -2.56 5.90 4.10
N ALA A 130 -2.69 6.96 4.90
CA ALA A 130 -3.79 7.11 5.86
C ALA A 130 -5.07 7.59 5.17
N SER A 131 -4.95 8.49 4.21
CA SER A 131 -6.11 9.09 3.54
C SER A 131 -5.85 9.41 2.07
N LEU A 132 -6.93 9.51 1.30
CA LEU A 132 -6.96 10.00 -0.08
C LEU A 132 -8.06 11.05 -0.16
N ASP A 133 -7.70 12.28 -0.52
CA ASP A 133 -8.63 13.42 -0.61
C ASP A 133 -9.48 13.65 0.66
N GLY A 134 -8.94 13.30 1.82
CA GLY A 134 -9.58 13.43 3.12
C GLY A 134 -10.42 12.21 3.54
N ALA A 135 -10.59 11.21 2.68
CA ALA A 135 -11.25 9.95 2.98
C ALA A 135 -10.24 8.92 3.53
N ASP A 136 -10.64 8.15 4.51
CA ASP A 136 -9.81 7.12 5.12
C ASP A 136 -9.51 5.97 4.13
N VAL A 137 -8.28 5.42 4.20
CA VAL A 137 -7.83 4.33 3.32
C VAL A 137 -7.49 3.10 4.14
N TYR A 138 -8.20 2.01 3.90
CA TYR A 138 -8.01 0.71 4.54
C TYR A 138 -7.29 -0.23 3.58
N PRO A 139 -6.00 -0.57 3.81
CA PRO A 139 -5.32 -1.55 2.99
C PRO A 139 -5.77 -2.97 3.33
N VAL A 140 -6.14 -3.73 2.29
CA VAL A 140 -6.34 -5.18 2.35
C VAL A 140 -5.10 -5.83 1.74
N TYR A 141 -4.41 -6.68 2.50
CA TYR A 141 -3.05 -7.09 2.18
C TYR A 141 -2.70 -8.51 2.62
N VAL A 142 -1.60 -9.04 2.09
CA VAL A 142 -0.92 -10.24 2.56
C VAL A 142 0.43 -9.85 3.16
N ASP A 143 0.75 -10.36 4.34
CA ASP A 143 2.02 -10.12 5.04
C ASP A 143 3.04 -11.20 4.64
N HIS A 144 4.16 -10.77 4.07
CA HIS A 144 5.29 -11.64 3.69
C HIS A 144 6.45 -11.55 4.69
N GLY A 145 6.30 -10.76 5.77
CA GLY A 145 7.36 -10.60 6.76
C GLY A 145 8.64 -10.07 6.15
N GLY A 146 9.76 -10.71 6.41
CA GLY A 146 11.07 -10.36 5.84
C GLY A 146 11.37 -10.99 4.47
N ASP A 147 10.45 -11.78 3.90
CA ASP A 147 10.69 -12.49 2.63
C ASP A 147 10.32 -11.63 1.41
N THR A 148 11.25 -10.75 1.02
CA THR A 148 11.11 -9.90 -0.16
C THR A 148 10.98 -10.71 -1.46
N SER A 149 11.61 -11.90 -1.55
CA SER A 149 11.53 -12.74 -2.73
C SER A 149 10.12 -13.29 -2.93
N ALA A 150 9.51 -13.80 -1.86
CA ALA A 150 8.11 -14.26 -1.89
C ALA A 150 7.15 -13.11 -2.18
N LEU A 151 7.37 -11.93 -1.59
CA LEU A 151 6.58 -10.73 -1.84
C LEU A 151 6.60 -10.33 -3.33
N CYS A 152 7.79 -10.29 -3.94
CA CYS A 152 7.93 -9.88 -5.34
C CYS A 152 7.37 -10.95 -6.30
N ALA A 153 7.53 -12.23 -5.97
CA ALA A 153 6.90 -13.30 -6.74
C ALA A 153 5.36 -13.22 -6.68
N ASP A 154 4.80 -12.94 -5.51
CA ASP A 154 3.37 -12.80 -5.30
C ASP A 154 2.82 -11.57 -6.03
N LYS A 155 3.52 -10.42 -5.96
CA LYS A 155 3.19 -9.22 -6.74
C LYS A 155 3.17 -9.50 -8.23
N ALA A 156 4.16 -10.23 -8.76
CA ALA A 156 4.22 -10.60 -10.17
C ALA A 156 3.05 -11.50 -10.58
N ALA A 157 2.58 -12.37 -9.70
CA ALA A 157 1.50 -13.32 -9.97
C ALA A 157 0.11 -12.69 -9.85
N ARG A 158 -0.13 -11.84 -8.85
CA ARG A 158 -1.45 -11.31 -8.51
C ARG A 158 -1.63 -9.82 -8.78
N GLY A 159 -0.54 -9.11 -9.09
CA GLY A 159 -0.55 -7.64 -9.13
C GLY A 159 -0.56 -7.04 -7.72
N GLY A 160 -1.08 -5.82 -7.60
CA GLY A 160 -1.12 -5.09 -6.34
C GLY A 160 0.13 -4.22 -6.10
N ASN A 161 0.22 -3.67 -4.89
CA ASN A 161 1.28 -2.75 -4.52
C ASN A 161 2.12 -3.34 -3.37
N ALA A 162 3.37 -3.67 -3.65
CA ALA A 162 4.30 -4.06 -2.60
C ALA A 162 4.72 -2.84 -1.77
N ARG A 163 4.80 -3.00 -0.45
CA ARG A 163 5.21 -1.96 0.49
C ARG A 163 6.07 -2.53 1.60
N VAL A 164 7.02 -1.72 2.04
CA VAL A 164 7.76 -1.97 3.27
C VAL A 164 7.09 -1.20 4.40
N LEU A 165 6.67 -1.90 5.46
CA LEU A 165 6.10 -1.25 6.64
C LEU A 165 7.22 -0.65 7.49
N SER A 166 7.18 0.64 7.73
CA SER A 166 8.15 1.35 8.55
C SER A 166 7.51 2.48 9.34
N ASP A 167 8.22 2.96 10.34
CA ASP A 167 7.90 4.13 11.15
C ASP A 167 8.27 5.46 10.47
N ARG A 168 8.74 5.39 9.21
CA ARG A 168 9.05 6.54 8.37
C ARG A 168 7.96 6.75 7.32
N ASN A 169 7.69 8.00 6.99
CA ASN A 169 6.74 8.36 5.93
C ASN A 169 7.41 8.21 4.54
N GLU A 170 7.70 6.96 4.19
CA GLU A 170 8.35 6.58 2.94
C GLU A 170 7.54 5.48 2.26
N TYR A 171 7.22 5.67 0.99
CA TYR A 171 6.47 4.67 0.20
C TYR A 171 7.46 3.83 -0.63
N VAL A 172 8.15 2.89 0.03
CA VAL A 172 9.13 2.03 -0.63
C VAL A 172 8.44 0.81 -1.22
N ASP A 173 8.61 0.60 -2.52
CA ASP A 173 8.29 -0.65 -3.21
C ASP A 173 9.58 -1.47 -3.30
N PRO A 174 9.66 -2.64 -2.64
CA PRO A 174 10.89 -3.45 -2.62
C PRO A 174 11.07 -4.31 -3.88
N CYS A 175 10.11 -4.28 -4.79
CA CYS A 175 10.11 -5.06 -6.03
C CYS A 175 10.32 -4.18 -7.26
#